data_9c9728c00e44b4c6c032beb9022dbffd
#
_entry.id   9c9728c00e44b4c6c032beb9022dbffd
#
_cell.length_a   1.000
_cell.length_b   1.000
_cell.length_c   1.000
_cell.angle_alpha   90.00
_cell.angle_beta   90.00
_cell.angle_gamma   90.00
#
_symmetry.space_group_name_H-M   'P 1'
#
loop_
_entity.id
_entity.type
_entity.pdbx_description
1 polymer ?
#
loop_
_entity_poly.entity_id
_entity_poly.type
_entity_poly.pdbx_seq_one_letter_code
_entity_poly.pdbx_strand_id
1 'polypeptide(L)'
;EMCIRDSNHPSVLMWEPILNETPYPRDFALEALRITWEEFPYPGRPVAAADVHSKGVAENYDVVYGWPGDDEKADRPEQCIFTREFGENVDDWYAHNNNNRASRSWGERPLLVQALSLSKSYDEMYRTTGQFVGGAQWHPFDHQRGYHPDPYFGGIYDAFRQPKYAYYAFRSQSAATLKHPVAECGPMVFIAHEMSPFSDADVVVFSNCDSVRLSVYDGTESRTLPVVHAQGHMPNAPVIFKDVWDFWEAREYSYKQKNWQKVNMVAEGIIDGKVVCTYKRMPSRRSTKLRMYVDTEGKQLVADGSDFIVVVAEVTDDSGNVRRLAKENIVFTVEGEGRIIGDASINANPRTVEFGSAPVLIRSTRKPGKIKVKAHVQFEGTNAPVATEIELESIPSELPFCYTEEETDAQSAGAGLAGSPVSCLLYTSDAAD
;
A
#
# COMPACT_ATOMS: atom_id res chain seq x y z
N GLU A 1 19.48 13.43 15.03
CA GLU A 1 18.14 13.84 14.56
C GLU A 1 17.02 12.90 15.01
N MET A 2 17.20 11.56 14.96
CA MET A 2 16.19 10.62 15.46
C MET A 2 15.78 10.91 16.91
N CYS A 3 16.72 11.22 17.78
CA CYS A 3 16.44 11.53 19.17
C CYS A 3 15.52 12.74 19.34
N ILE A 4 15.74 13.81 18.61
CA ILE A 4 14.90 15.03 18.68
C ILE A 4 13.54 14.78 18.05
N ARG A 5 13.52 14.10 16.91
CA ARG A 5 12.29 13.82 16.17
C ARG A 5 11.37 12.85 16.91
N ASP A 6 11.90 11.74 17.41
CA ASP A 6 11.11 10.59 17.81
C ASP A 6 10.88 10.51 19.33
N SER A 7 11.75 11.10 20.16
CA SER A 7 11.69 11.00 21.62
C SER A 7 10.40 11.53 22.24
N ASN A 8 9.82 12.56 21.65
CA ASN A 8 8.60 13.21 22.14
C ASN A 8 7.30 12.67 21.51
N HIS A 9 7.39 11.64 20.66
CA HIS A 9 6.22 11.07 20.04
C HIS A 9 5.71 9.85 20.80
N PRO A 10 4.47 9.88 21.32
CA PRO A 10 3.88 8.76 22.07
C PRO A 10 3.64 7.51 21.21
N SER A 11 3.66 7.65 19.87
CA SER A 11 3.55 6.53 18.93
C SER A 11 4.85 5.71 18.78
N VAL A 12 5.98 6.22 19.26
CA VAL A 12 7.23 5.45 19.32
C VAL A 12 7.17 4.54 20.55
N LEU A 13 6.96 3.25 20.34
CA LEU A 13 6.74 2.28 21.40
C LEU A 13 8.03 1.64 21.93
N MET A 14 9.02 1.45 21.06
CA MET A 14 10.30 0.83 21.42
C MET A 14 11.45 1.43 20.61
N TRP A 15 12.66 1.25 21.12
CA TRP A 15 13.91 1.61 20.44
C TRP A 15 14.62 0.36 19.94
N GLU A 16 15.23 0.45 18.78
CA GLU A 16 16.00 -0.63 18.18
C GLU A 16 17.39 -0.11 17.75
N PRO A 17 18.39 -0.13 18.65
CA PRO A 17 19.72 0.41 18.37
C PRO A 17 20.61 -0.52 17.52
N ILE A 18 20.24 -1.78 17.36
CA ILE A 18 20.91 -2.76 16.49
C ILE A 18 19.88 -3.49 15.63
N LEU A 19 20.25 -3.80 14.39
CA LEU A 19 19.39 -4.45 13.41
C LEU A 19 19.62 -5.96 13.36
N ASN A 20 18.71 -6.70 12.71
CA ASN A 20 18.95 -8.08 12.28
C ASN A 20 20.06 -8.12 11.20
N GLU A 21 20.40 -9.30 10.72
CA GLU A 21 21.31 -9.54 9.57
C GLU A 21 22.78 -9.17 9.79
N THR A 22 23.11 -8.47 10.87
CA THR A 22 24.49 -8.13 11.19
C THR A 22 24.94 -8.84 12.47
N PRO A 23 26.00 -9.65 12.42
CA PRO A 23 26.55 -10.26 13.62
C PRO A 23 27.36 -9.23 14.42
N TYR A 24 26.66 -8.41 15.18
CA TYR A 24 27.30 -7.39 16.02
C TYR A 24 28.22 -8.00 17.07
N PRO A 25 29.42 -7.44 17.27
CA PRO A 25 30.21 -7.77 18.43
C PRO A 25 29.41 -7.52 19.72
N ARG A 26 29.50 -8.49 20.66
CA ARG A 26 28.74 -8.41 21.92
C ARG A 26 28.93 -7.08 22.65
N ASP A 27 30.17 -6.62 22.78
CA ASP A 27 30.47 -5.40 23.51
C ASP A 27 29.88 -4.14 22.83
N PHE A 28 29.84 -4.13 21.48
CA PHE A 28 29.15 -3.07 20.74
C PHE A 28 27.63 -3.06 21.01
N ALA A 29 27.01 -4.23 20.95
CA ALA A 29 25.57 -4.34 21.18
C ALA A 29 25.18 -3.95 22.62
N LEU A 30 25.95 -4.35 23.63
CA LEU A 30 25.73 -3.97 25.01
C LEU A 30 25.99 -2.48 25.28
N GLU A 31 26.96 -1.88 24.60
CA GLU A 31 27.21 -0.45 24.69
C GLU A 31 26.08 0.36 24.01
N ALA A 32 25.57 -0.10 22.87
CA ALA A 32 24.41 0.51 22.21
C ALA A 32 23.16 0.47 23.11
N LEU A 33 22.91 -0.65 23.79
CA LEU A 33 21.85 -0.78 24.79
C LEU A 33 22.02 0.20 25.95
N ARG A 34 23.23 0.27 26.52
CA ARG A 34 23.55 1.18 27.64
C ARG A 34 23.31 2.64 27.25
N ILE A 35 23.79 3.07 26.09
CA ILE A 35 23.59 4.43 25.58
C ILE A 35 22.11 4.71 25.38
N THR A 36 21.34 3.75 24.83
CA THR A 36 19.91 3.92 24.61
C THR A 36 19.17 4.16 25.93
N TRP A 37 19.49 3.41 26.98
CA TRP A 37 18.87 3.61 28.30
C TRP A 37 19.30 4.93 28.96
N GLU A 38 20.52 5.39 28.76
CA GLU A 38 21.00 6.68 29.29
C GLU A 38 20.31 7.88 28.60
N GLU A 39 20.16 7.80 27.27
CA GLU A 39 19.51 8.85 26.49
C GLU A 39 17.99 8.91 26.68
N PHE A 40 17.35 7.76 26.96
CA PHE A 40 15.90 7.62 27.07
C PHE A 40 15.47 6.91 28.37
N PRO A 41 15.87 7.41 29.55
CA PRO A 41 15.66 6.70 30.80
C PRO A 41 14.20 6.64 31.24
N TYR A 42 13.36 7.55 30.76
CA TYR A 42 11.95 7.64 31.16
C TYR A 42 11.08 8.19 30.02
N PRO A 43 9.86 7.68 29.86
CA PRO A 43 9.13 6.68 30.62
C PRO A 43 9.58 5.23 30.42
N GLY A 44 10.79 4.98 29.98
CA GLY A 44 11.35 3.65 29.84
C GLY A 44 10.70 2.86 28.71
N ARG A 45 10.95 3.26 27.47
CA ARG A 45 10.53 2.45 26.32
C ARG A 45 11.39 1.19 26.25
N PRO A 46 10.80 0.02 25.91
CA PRO A 46 11.57 -1.20 25.75
C PRO A 46 12.58 -1.06 24.60
N VAL A 47 13.72 -1.73 24.76
CA VAL A 47 14.79 -1.74 23.76
C VAL A 47 14.84 -3.11 23.09
N ALA A 48 14.79 -3.11 21.75
CA ALA A 48 14.77 -4.31 20.95
C ALA A 48 16.17 -4.70 20.46
N ALA A 49 16.44 -5.99 20.43
CA ALA A 49 17.61 -6.60 19.83
C ALA A 49 17.29 -7.28 18.49
N ALA A 50 18.35 -7.58 17.76
CA ALA A 50 18.26 -8.13 16.41
C ALA A 50 17.58 -9.50 16.33
N ASP A 51 18.06 -10.48 17.07
CA ASP A 51 17.68 -11.89 16.87
C ASP A 51 17.64 -12.62 18.22
N VAL A 52 16.62 -13.43 18.42
CA VAL A 52 16.47 -14.29 19.61
C VAL A 52 17.61 -15.28 19.78
N HIS A 53 18.31 -15.63 18.70
CA HIS A 53 19.41 -16.58 18.72
C HIS A 53 20.80 -15.95 18.91
N SER A 54 20.90 -14.63 18.99
CA SER A 54 22.17 -13.91 19.19
C SER A 54 22.71 -14.12 20.60
N LYS A 55 23.58 -15.10 20.75
CA LYS A 55 24.13 -15.49 22.07
C LYS A 55 24.92 -14.36 22.74
N GLY A 56 24.65 -14.15 24.01
CA GLY A 56 25.32 -13.14 24.83
C GLY A 56 24.85 -11.70 24.54
N VAL A 57 23.90 -11.51 23.67
CA VAL A 57 23.31 -10.23 23.29
C VAL A 57 21.82 -10.20 23.65
N ALA A 58 21.05 -11.09 23.05
CA ALA A 58 19.58 -11.09 23.13
C ALA A 58 19.06 -11.15 24.57
N GLU A 59 19.72 -11.90 25.46
CA GLU A 59 19.33 -12.02 26.87
C GLU A 59 19.36 -10.70 27.66
N ASN A 60 20.00 -9.64 27.14
CA ASN A 60 20.11 -8.34 27.82
C ASN A 60 19.05 -7.34 27.38
N TYR A 61 18.36 -7.60 26.29
CA TYR A 61 17.37 -6.71 25.71
C TYR A 61 15.95 -7.04 26.21
N ASP A 62 15.04 -6.08 26.14
CA ASP A 62 13.66 -6.26 26.59
C ASP A 62 12.81 -6.98 25.55
N VAL A 63 13.07 -6.70 24.27
CA VAL A 63 12.38 -7.28 23.11
C VAL A 63 13.42 -7.86 22.16
N VAL A 64 13.16 -9.03 21.62
CA VAL A 64 14.01 -9.67 20.62
C VAL A 64 13.21 -9.94 19.36
N TYR A 65 13.91 -9.90 18.22
CA TYR A 65 13.34 -10.29 16.94
C TYR A 65 13.23 -11.83 16.87
N GLY A 66 12.02 -12.26 16.57
CA GLY A 66 11.74 -13.69 16.41
C GLY A 66 10.43 -13.92 15.66
N TRP A 67 10.13 -15.17 15.36
CA TRP A 67 8.96 -15.60 14.63
C TRP A 67 7.92 -16.21 15.57
N PRO A 68 6.65 -16.33 15.13
CA PRO A 68 5.64 -17.10 15.85
C PRO A 68 6.14 -18.51 16.17
N GLY A 69 6.08 -18.89 17.45
CA GLY A 69 6.61 -20.17 17.96
C GLY A 69 8.02 -20.11 18.52
N ASP A 70 8.69 -18.96 18.46
CA ASP A 70 10.00 -18.76 19.10
C ASP A 70 9.92 -18.40 20.60
N ASP A 71 8.72 -18.14 21.12
CA ASP A 71 8.48 -17.77 22.51
C ASP A 71 8.99 -18.79 23.54
N GLU A 72 9.14 -20.07 23.16
CA GLU A 72 9.79 -21.05 23.99
C GLU A 72 11.34 -20.89 24.07
N LYS A 73 11.91 -20.07 23.22
CA LYS A 73 13.34 -19.83 23.08
C LYS A 73 13.83 -18.54 23.72
N ALA A 74 12.91 -17.74 24.27
CA ALA A 74 13.27 -16.52 24.98
C ALA A 74 13.98 -16.86 26.29
N ASP A 75 15.08 -16.14 26.60
CA ASP A 75 15.95 -16.44 27.72
C ASP A 75 15.35 -16.08 29.08
N ARG A 76 14.37 -15.17 29.11
CA ARG A 76 13.73 -14.67 30.32
C ARG A 76 12.22 -14.63 30.17
N PRO A 77 11.44 -14.95 31.23
CA PRO A 77 9.97 -14.89 31.17
C PRO A 77 9.39 -13.51 30.86
N GLU A 78 10.07 -12.44 31.22
CA GLU A 78 9.67 -11.05 30.97
C GLU A 78 10.13 -10.53 29.62
N GLN A 79 10.93 -11.27 28.86
CA GLN A 79 11.40 -10.86 27.53
C GLN A 79 10.30 -11.06 26.49
N CYS A 80 10.07 -10.04 25.67
CA CYS A 80 9.09 -10.10 24.61
C CYS A 80 9.72 -10.48 23.27
N ILE A 81 8.95 -11.13 22.41
CA ILE A 81 9.33 -11.47 21.02
C ILE A 81 8.45 -10.70 20.07
N PHE A 82 9.05 -10.05 19.10
CA PHE A 82 8.37 -9.26 18.08
C PHE A 82 8.94 -9.58 16.69
N THR A 83 8.07 -9.93 15.74
CA THR A 83 8.46 -10.08 14.34
C THR A 83 8.40 -8.72 13.66
N ARG A 84 9.51 -8.04 13.53
CA ARG A 84 9.54 -6.69 12.94
C ARG A 84 9.36 -6.67 11.43
N GLU A 85 9.55 -7.81 10.76
CA GLU A 85 9.44 -7.96 9.32
C GLU A 85 8.73 -9.26 8.97
N PHE A 86 7.42 -9.24 8.79
CA PHE A 86 6.71 -10.41 8.29
C PHE A 86 6.20 -10.19 6.86
N GLY A 87 5.95 -11.27 6.16
CA GLY A 87 5.44 -11.23 4.78
C GLY A 87 6.53 -11.30 3.73
N GLU A 88 7.77 -11.42 4.14
CA GLU A 88 8.93 -11.45 3.27
C GLU A 88 9.38 -12.86 2.85
N ASN A 89 8.58 -13.89 3.07
CA ASN A 89 8.90 -15.27 2.69
C ASN A 89 9.41 -15.35 1.25
N VAL A 90 10.71 -15.32 1.07
CA VAL A 90 11.38 -15.23 -0.22
C VAL A 90 12.30 -16.41 -0.37
N ASP A 91 11.98 -17.36 -1.25
CA ASP A 91 12.87 -18.44 -1.61
C ASP A 91 14.09 -17.93 -2.39
N ASP A 92 13.83 -16.87 -3.19
CA ASP A 92 14.84 -16.20 -4.00
C ASP A 92 14.40 -14.75 -4.17
N TRP A 93 15.25 -13.80 -3.80
CA TRP A 93 15.03 -12.37 -3.89
C TRP A 93 14.70 -11.90 -5.30
N TYR A 94 15.20 -12.56 -6.31
CA TYR A 94 15.04 -12.21 -7.71
C TYR A 94 13.92 -12.99 -8.41
N ALA A 95 13.40 -14.03 -7.77
CA ALA A 95 12.32 -14.81 -8.34
C ALA A 95 10.95 -14.21 -8.01
N HIS A 96 10.03 -14.32 -8.97
CA HIS A 96 8.63 -13.94 -8.79
C HIS A 96 7.75 -15.11 -8.29
N ASN A 97 8.35 -16.10 -7.66
CA ASN A 97 7.69 -17.31 -7.16
C ASN A 97 7.21 -17.20 -5.70
N ASN A 98 7.09 -15.99 -5.19
CA ASN A 98 6.66 -15.72 -3.83
C ASN A 98 5.21 -15.22 -3.79
N ASN A 99 4.38 -15.86 -2.97
CA ASN A 99 2.96 -15.50 -2.82
C ASN A 99 2.74 -14.13 -2.18
N ASN A 100 3.73 -13.56 -1.50
CA ASN A 100 3.62 -12.26 -0.84
C ASN A 100 4.02 -11.10 -1.75
N ARG A 101 4.40 -11.36 -3.00
CA ARG A 101 4.74 -10.35 -4.00
C ARG A 101 3.71 -10.31 -5.11
N ALA A 102 3.17 -9.15 -5.38
CA ALA A 102 2.28 -8.92 -6.50
C ALA A 102 2.34 -7.49 -6.99
N SER A 103 2.77 -7.29 -8.24
CA SER A 103 2.59 -6.02 -8.92
C SER A 103 1.12 -5.82 -9.30
N ARG A 104 0.63 -4.59 -9.26
CA ARG A 104 -0.70 -4.23 -9.78
C ARG A 104 -0.83 -4.57 -11.27
N SER A 105 0.26 -4.47 -12.03
CA SER A 105 0.29 -4.81 -13.45
C SER A 105 0.02 -6.30 -13.76
N TRP A 106 0.17 -7.18 -12.77
CA TRP A 106 -0.09 -8.62 -12.92
C TRP A 106 -1.57 -8.98 -12.82
N GLY A 107 -2.41 -8.04 -12.34
CA GLY A 107 -3.85 -8.17 -12.32
C GLY A 107 -4.43 -8.81 -11.05
N GLU A 108 -5.71 -9.12 -11.11
CA GLU A 108 -6.55 -9.56 -9.99
C GLU A 108 -6.01 -10.76 -9.23
N ARG A 109 -5.65 -11.82 -9.94
CA ARG A 109 -5.31 -13.11 -9.34
C ARG A 109 -4.06 -13.03 -8.45
N PRO A 110 -2.92 -12.50 -8.90
CA PRO A 110 -1.76 -12.31 -8.04
C PRO A 110 -2.03 -11.38 -6.85
N LEU A 111 -2.81 -10.31 -7.04
CA LEU A 111 -3.18 -9.42 -5.94
C LEU A 111 -4.03 -10.12 -4.87
N LEU A 112 -4.92 -11.03 -5.27
CA LEU A 112 -5.71 -11.83 -4.33
C LEU A 112 -4.85 -12.86 -3.60
N VAL A 113 -3.96 -13.54 -4.32
CA VAL A 113 -3.02 -14.50 -3.72
C VAL A 113 -2.14 -13.81 -2.68
N GLN A 114 -1.58 -12.63 -2.99
CA GLN A 114 -0.82 -11.84 -2.03
C GLN A 114 -1.65 -11.51 -0.78
N ALA A 115 -2.87 -11.00 -0.95
CA ALA A 115 -3.72 -10.63 0.17
C ALA A 115 -4.04 -11.82 1.10
N LEU A 116 -4.36 -12.97 0.52
CA LEU A 116 -4.65 -14.18 1.30
C LEU A 116 -3.42 -14.79 1.96
N SER A 117 -2.25 -14.73 1.30
CA SER A 117 -0.99 -15.20 1.87
C SER A 117 -0.54 -14.34 3.04
N LEU A 118 -0.60 -13.01 2.91
CA LEU A 118 -0.32 -12.08 4.01
C LEU A 118 -1.33 -12.21 5.15
N SER A 119 -2.62 -12.43 4.84
CA SER A 119 -3.64 -12.71 5.87
C SER A 119 -3.31 -13.98 6.65
N LYS A 120 -2.82 -15.02 5.99
CA LYS A 120 -2.39 -16.27 6.64
C LYS A 120 -1.21 -16.03 7.58
N SER A 121 -0.17 -15.33 7.12
CA SER A 121 1.00 -15.00 7.94
C SER A 121 0.61 -14.13 9.15
N TYR A 122 -0.32 -13.20 8.95
CA TYR A 122 -0.85 -12.37 10.03
C TYR A 122 -1.67 -13.18 11.04
N ASP A 123 -2.50 -14.12 10.59
CA ASP A 123 -3.26 -15.03 11.45
C ASP A 123 -2.36 -15.92 12.32
N GLU A 124 -1.22 -16.36 11.78
CA GLU A 124 -0.24 -17.16 12.51
C GLU A 124 0.30 -16.44 13.75
N MET A 125 0.41 -15.11 13.72
CA MET A 125 0.85 -14.32 14.88
C MET A 125 -0.12 -14.36 16.05
N TYR A 126 -1.41 -14.52 15.79
CA TYR A 126 -2.43 -14.65 16.86
C TYR A 126 -2.48 -16.04 17.49
N ARG A 127 -1.92 -17.05 16.84
CA ARG A 127 -1.88 -18.43 17.34
C ARG A 127 -0.79 -18.66 18.37
N THR A 128 0.16 -17.74 18.46
CA THR A 128 1.23 -17.82 19.44
C THR A 128 0.72 -17.39 20.82
N THR A 129 1.34 -17.93 21.86
CA THR A 129 1.07 -17.64 23.26
C THR A 129 2.38 -17.29 23.96
N GLY A 130 2.29 -16.80 25.19
CA GLY A 130 3.46 -16.51 26.02
C GLY A 130 4.07 -15.15 25.73
N GLN A 131 5.30 -15.11 25.27
CA GLN A 131 6.11 -13.88 25.19
C GLN A 131 5.98 -13.16 23.83
N PHE A 132 5.34 -13.76 22.84
CA PHE A 132 5.15 -13.16 21.53
C PHE A 132 4.11 -12.04 21.60
N VAL A 133 4.49 -10.82 21.20
CA VAL A 133 3.65 -9.61 21.33
C VAL A 133 3.16 -9.04 19.99
N GLY A 134 3.59 -9.58 18.86
CA GLY A 134 3.10 -9.15 17.55
C GLY A 134 4.18 -8.97 16.50
N GLY A 135 3.83 -8.29 15.42
CA GLY A 135 4.74 -8.04 14.31
C GLY A 135 4.35 -6.87 13.45
N ALA A 136 5.27 -6.43 12.59
CA ALA A 136 5.09 -5.43 11.56
C ALA A 136 5.35 -6.05 10.19
N GLN A 137 4.50 -5.69 9.23
CA GLN A 137 4.63 -6.19 7.86
C GLN A 137 5.74 -5.42 7.12
N TRP A 138 6.64 -6.16 6.52
CA TRP A 138 7.66 -5.63 5.62
C TRP A 138 7.22 -5.83 4.17
N HIS A 139 6.83 -4.80 3.43
CA HIS A 139 6.68 -3.46 3.99
C HIS A 139 5.46 -2.77 3.35
N PRO A 140 5.11 -1.52 3.67
CA PRO A 140 3.85 -0.92 3.21
C PRO A 140 3.80 -0.63 1.72
N PHE A 141 4.94 -0.32 1.06
CA PHE A 141 4.97 0.16 -0.32
C PHE A 141 5.90 -0.67 -1.20
N ASP A 142 5.52 -0.86 -2.47
CA ASP A 142 6.48 -1.34 -3.48
C ASP A 142 7.61 -0.32 -3.63
N HIS A 143 8.83 -0.80 -3.74
CA HIS A 143 10.00 0.07 -3.84
C HIS A 143 11.11 -0.53 -4.68
N GLN A 144 12.01 0.33 -5.16
CA GLN A 144 13.23 -0.08 -5.84
C GLN A 144 14.36 -0.21 -4.82
N ARG A 145 14.97 -1.39 -4.76
CA ARG A 145 16.09 -1.68 -3.84
C ARG A 145 17.45 -1.22 -4.36
N GLY A 146 17.56 -0.84 -5.62
CA GLY A 146 18.76 -0.25 -6.21
C GLY A 146 19.77 -1.23 -6.78
N TYR A 147 19.80 -2.49 -6.36
CA TYR A 147 20.75 -3.52 -6.84
C TYR A 147 20.12 -4.53 -7.80
N HIS A 148 18.84 -4.45 -8.06
CA HIS A 148 18.11 -5.29 -9.00
C HIS A 148 17.22 -4.43 -9.92
N PRO A 149 17.09 -4.78 -11.21
CA PRO A 149 16.24 -4.03 -12.15
C PRO A 149 14.74 -4.07 -11.79
N ASP A 150 14.27 -5.17 -11.20
CA ASP A 150 12.88 -5.30 -10.82
C ASP A 150 12.63 -4.68 -9.45
N PRO A 151 11.54 -3.89 -9.29
CA PRO A 151 11.10 -3.43 -7.99
C PRO A 151 10.71 -4.59 -7.08
N TYR A 152 10.82 -4.39 -5.78
CA TYR A 152 10.24 -5.28 -4.80
C TYR A 152 8.73 -5.02 -4.71
N PHE A 153 7.91 -6.01 -5.03
CA PHE A 153 6.45 -5.91 -5.09
C PHE A 153 5.73 -6.43 -3.83
N GLY A 154 6.41 -6.44 -2.70
CA GLY A 154 5.88 -6.92 -1.41
C GLY A 154 4.96 -5.93 -0.68
N GLY A 155 4.82 -4.72 -1.17
CA GLY A 155 3.98 -3.70 -0.56
C GLY A 155 2.48 -4.03 -0.57
N ILE A 156 1.74 -3.54 0.42
CA ILE A 156 0.27 -3.54 0.42
C ILE A 156 -0.31 -2.39 -0.43
N TYR A 157 0.54 -1.41 -0.72
CA TYR A 157 0.35 -0.39 -1.73
C TYR A 157 1.43 -0.52 -2.81
N ASP A 158 1.16 0.03 -4.00
CA ASP A 158 2.23 0.24 -4.99
C ASP A 158 3.14 1.43 -4.59
N ALA A 159 4.17 1.69 -5.39
CA ALA A 159 5.10 2.79 -5.15
C ALA A 159 4.45 4.19 -5.18
N PHE A 160 3.28 4.32 -5.78
CA PHE A 160 2.50 5.56 -5.87
C PHE A 160 1.33 5.61 -4.88
N ARG A 161 1.34 4.78 -3.86
CA ARG A 161 0.32 4.69 -2.80
C ARG A 161 -1.05 4.18 -3.30
N GLN A 162 -1.10 3.55 -4.48
CA GLN A 162 -2.33 2.92 -4.95
C GLN A 162 -2.57 1.61 -4.20
N PRO A 163 -3.72 1.40 -3.57
CA PRO A 163 -3.97 0.23 -2.73
C PRO A 163 -4.03 -1.05 -3.58
N LYS A 164 -3.46 -2.12 -3.04
CA LYS A 164 -3.64 -3.50 -3.50
C LYS A 164 -4.74 -4.18 -2.68
N TYR A 165 -5.11 -5.41 -3.02
CA TYR A 165 -6.11 -6.15 -2.21
C TYR A 165 -5.62 -6.39 -0.77
N ALA A 166 -4.32 -6.55 -0.58
CA ALA A 166 -3.71 -6.71 0.74
C ALA A 166 -3.98 -5.50 1.67
N TYR A 167 -4.04 -4.27 1.15
CA TYR A 167 -4.45 -3.11 1.94
C TYR A 167 -5.82 -3.32 2.60
N TYR A 168 -6.81 -3.77 1.83
CA TYR A 168 -8.16 -3.99 2.34
C TYR A 168 -8.23 -5.17 3.32
N ALA A 169 -7.39 -6.19 3.12
CA ALA A 169 -7.25 -7.28 4.07
C ALA A 169 -6.75 -6.79 5.44
N PHE A 170 -5.73 -5.93 5.47
CA PHE A 170 -5.22 -5.34 6.72
C PHE A 170 -6.18 -4.28 7.30
N ARG A 171 -6.75 -3.42 6.46
CA ARG A 171 -7.74 -2.44 6.93
C ARG A 171 -8.94 -3.10 7.60
N SER A 172 -9.35 -4.26 7.12
CA SER A 172 -10.44 -5.03 7.75
C SER A 172 -10.11 -5.54 9.15
N GLN A 173 -8.85 -5.50 9.60
CA GLN A 173 -8.47 -5.91 10.95
C GLN A 173 -8.67 -4.82 12.01
N SER A 174 -8.93 -3.58 11.60
CA SER A 174 -9.24 -2.49 12.52
C SER A 174 -10.67 -2.60 13.04
N ALA A 175 -10.88 -2.19 14.29
CA ALA A 175 -12.22 -2.19 14.87
C ALA A 175 -13.17 -1.28 14.09
N ALA A 176 -14.38 -1.75 13.80
CA ALA A 176 -15.40 -0.97 13.09
C ALA A 176 -15.82 0.31 13.81
N THR A 177 -15.58 0.38 15.12
CA THR A 177 -15.86 1.54 15.98
C THR A 177 -14.73 2.57 15.98
N LEU A 178 -13.57 2.24 15.40
CA LEU A 178 -12.42 3.15 15.37
C LEU A 178 -12.78 4.42 14.61
N LYS A 179 -12.38 5.56 15.19
CA LYS A 179 -12.50 6.89 14.57
C LYS A 179 -11.13 7.55 14.55
N HIS A 180 -10.76 8.09 13.42
CA HIS A 180 -9.52 8.83 13.27
C HIS A 180 -9.78 10.07 12.39
N PRO A 181 -9.17 11.24 12.70
CA PRO A 181 -9.45 12.48 11.97
C PRO A 181 -8.97 12.47 10.51
N VAL A 182 -7.95 11.65 10.19
CA VAL A 182 -7.32 11.61 8.86
C VAL A 182 -7.38 10.21 8.25
N ALA A 183 -7.03 9.16 9.02
CA ALA A 183 -6.98 7.80 8.51
C ALA A 183 -8.38 7.25 8.20
N GLU A 184 -8.50 6.59 7.07
CA GLU A 184 -9.73 5.89 6.67
C GLU A 184 -10.03 4.75 7.66
N CYS A 185 -11.10 4.84 8.40
CA CYS A 185 -11.50 3.88 9.42
C CYS A 185 -13.03 3.71 9.49
N GLY A 186 -13.52 2.95 10.45
CA GLY A 186 -14.94 2.63 10.62
C GLY A 186 -15.35 1.34 9.90
N PRO A 187 -16.67 1.07 9.80
CA PRO A 187 -17.17 -0.14 9.15
C PRO A 187 -16.76 -0.22 7.68
N MET A 188 -16.36 -1.40 7.23
CA MET A 188 -15.98 -1.62 5.84
C MET A 188 -16.39 -3.00 5.30
N VAL A 189 -16.66 -3.04 4.02
CA VAL A 189 -16.68 -4.24 3.18
C VAL A 189 -15.93 -3.93 1.88
N PHE A 190 -15.19 -4.89 1.35
CA PHE A 190 -14.50 -4.77 0.07
C PHE A 190 -14.57 -6.10 -0.69
N ILE A 191 -15.10 -6.07 -1.91
CA ILE A 191 -15.15 -7.24 -2.80
C ILE A 191 -13.83 -7.33 -3.56
N ALA A 192 -12.99 -8.32 -3.23
CA ALA A 192 -11.73 -8.60 -3.91
C ALA A 192 -11.96 -9.46 -5.17
N HIS A 193 -12.72 -8.92 -6.14
CA HIS A 193 -13.14 -9.61 -7.35
C HIS A 193 -13.47 -8.59 -8.44
N GLU A 194 -13.01 -8.77 -9.67
CA GLU A 194 -13.21 -7.81 -10.75
C GLU A 194 -14.32 -8.19 -11.74
N MET A 195 -14.96 -9.32 -11.54
CA MET A 195 -16.04 -9.82 -12.41
C MET A 195 -15.61 -9.92 -13.88
N SER A 196 -14.35 -10.29 -14.09
CA SER A 196 -13.74 -10.47 -15.41
C SER A 196 -13.83 -11.92 -15.89
N PRO A 197 -13.53 -12.22 -17.16
CA PRO A 197 -13.42 -13.60 -17.62
C PRO A 197 -12.31 -14.41 -16.94
N PHE A 198 -11.39 -13.75 -16.24
CA PHE A 198 -10.25 -14.35 -15.55
C PHE A 198 -10.43 -14.41 -14.04
N SER A 199 -11.56 -13.91 -13.55
CA SER A 199 -11.92 -13.96 -12.13
C SER A 199 -12.34 -15.36 -11.71
N ASP A 200 -12.06 -15.72 -10.44
CA ASP A 200 -12.48 -17.01 -9.87
C ASP A 200 -14.00 -17.13 -9.72
N ALA A 201 -14.48 -18.38 -9.59
CA ALA A 201 -15.86 -18.61 -9.19
C ALA A 201 -16.12 -18.20 -7.74
N ASP A 202 -15.13 -18.31 -6.87
CA ASP A 202 -15.20 -17.89 -5.47
C ASP A 202 -15.00 -16.38 -5.35
N VAL A 203 -15.82 -15.75 -4.51
CA VAL A 203 -15.71 -14.32 -4.21
C VAL A 203 -15.19 -14.12 -2.80
N VAL A 204 -14.07 -13.41 -2.67
CA VAL A 204 -13.49 -13.05 -1.38
C VAL A 204 -13.93 -11.64 -1.00
N VAL A 205 -14.41 -11.48 0.24
CA VAL A 205 -14.79 -10.18 0.81
C VAL A 205 -14.01 -9.95 2.10
N PHE A 206 -13.35 -8.81 2.19
CA PHE A 206 -12.72 -8.33 3.43
C PHE A 206 -13.69 -7.41 4.15
N SER A 207 -13.90 -7.64 5.45
CA SER A 207 -14.84 -6.86 6.27
C SER A 207 -14.47 -6.90 7.75
N ASN A 208 -14.77 -5.83 8.46
CA ASN A 208 -14.70 -5.73 9.92
C ASN A 208 -16.09 -5.65 10.59
N CYS A 209 -17.14 -6.10 9.89
CA CYS A 209 -18.49 -6.21 10.40
C CYS A 209 -18.74 -7.59 11.02
N ASP A 210 -19.88 -7.81 11.67
CA ASP A 210 -20.22 -9.13 12.25
C ASP A 210 -20.51 -10.17 11.17
N SER A 211 -21.11 -9.72 10.06
CA SER A 211 -21.42 -10.56 8.90
C SER A 211 -21.47 -9.77 7.61
N VAL A 212 -21.34 -10.48 6.50
CA VAL A 212 -21.44 -9.93 5.14
C VAL A 212 -22.57 -10.60 4.40
N ARG A 213 -23.47 -9.80 3.83
CA ARG A 213 -24.44 -10.27 2.82
C ARG A 213 -23.91 -9.90 1.44
N LEU A 214 -23.67 -10.92 0.62
CA LEU A 214 -23.29 -10.77 -0.79
C LEU A 214 -24.50 -11.09 -1.66
N SER A 215 -24.90 -10.14 -2.49
CA SER A 215 -25.94 -10.29 -3.50
C SER A 215 -25.35 -10.16 -4.89
N VAL A 216 -25.81 -10.99 -5.83
CA VAL A 216 -25.35 -10.98 -7.22
C VAL A 216 -26.56 -10.85 -8.17
N TYR A 217 -26.28 -10.41 -9.39
CA TYR A 217 -27.25 -10.26 -10.46
C TYR A 217 -28.52 -9.48 -10.03
N ASP A 218 -28.28 -8.29 -9.45
CA ASP A 218 -29.33 -7.40 -8.98
C ASP A 218 -30.23 -8.02 -7.89
N GLY A 219 -29.60 -8.83 -7.01
CA GLY A 219 -30.27 -9.49 -5.89
C GLY A 219 -31.00 -10.78 -6.25
N THR A 220 -30.80 -11.32 -7.46
CA THR A 220 -31.39 -12.64 -7.84
C THR A 220 -30.88 -13.74 -6.92
N GLU A 221 -29.62 -13.69 -6.53
CA GLU A 221 -29.04 -14.56 -5.52
C GLU A 221 -28.45 -13.71 -4.38
N SER A 222 -28.64 -14.19 -3.15
CA SER A 222 -28.11 -13.54 -1.95
C SER A 222 -27.73 -14.58 -0.91
N ARG A 223 -26.53 -14.43 -0.35
CA ARG A 223 -26.00 -15.27 0.73
C ARG A 223 -25.44 -14.39 1.84
N THR A 224 -25.67 -14.78 3.09
CA THR A 224 -25.10 -14.09 4.25
C THR A 224 -24.17 -15.06 4.98
N LEU A 225 -22.92 -14.63 5.20
CA LEU A 225 -21.92 -15.39 5.95
C LEU A 225 -21.40 -14.54 7.11
N PRO A 226 -21.11 -15.15 8.27
CA PRO A 226 -20.47 -14.45 9.37
C PRO A 226 -19.03 -14.11 9.03
N VAL A 227 -18.52 -13.00 9.58
CA VAL A 227 -17.08 -12.79 9.71
C VAL A 227 -16.63 -13.62 10.91
N VAL A 228 -15.62 -14.46 10.73
CA VAL A 228 -15.17 -15.35 11.79
C VAL A 228 -14.23 -14.60 12.74
N HIS A 229 -14.59 -14.56 14.01
CA HIS A 229 -13.82 -14.00 15.12
C HIS A 229 -13.45 -15.13 16.07
N ALA A 230 -12.38 -15.85 15.79
CA ALA A 230 -11.95 -16.97 16.62
C ALA A 230 -10.82 -16.54 17.57
N GLN A 231 -10.88 -17.02 18.84
CA GLN A 231 -9.79 -16.78 19.78
C GLN A 231 -8.49 -17.42 19.27
N GLY A 232 -7.38 -16.70 19.35
CA GLY A 232 -6.09 -17.14 18.84
C GLY A 232 -5.96 -17.05 17.30
N HIS A 233 -6.83 -16.26 16.67
CA HIS A 233 -6.81 -15.96 15.25
C HIS A 233 -6.91 -14.46 14.98
N MET A 234 -6.65 -14.05 13.74
CA MET A 234 -6.81 -12.66 13.32
C MET A 234 -8.23 -12.13 13.63
N PRO A 235 -8.39 -10.84 13.94
CA PRO A 235 -9.68 -10.29 14.35
C PRO A 235 -10.82 -10.55 13.36
N ASN A 236 -10.55 -10.42 12.06
CA ASN A 236 -11.59 -10.51 11.03
C ASN A 236 -11.08 -11.38 9.86
N ALA A 237 -11.42 -12.66 9.86
CA ALA A 237 -11.02 -13.57 8.78
C ALA A 237 -11.66 -13.17 7.45
N PRO A 238 -10.97 -13.35 6.30
CA PRO A 238 -11.55 -13.17 4.98
C PRO A 238 -12.81 -14.01 4.79
N VAL A 239 -13.90 -13.41 4.29
CA VAL A 239 -15.16 -14.11 4.03
C VAL A 239 -15.15 -14.62 2.59
N ILE A 240 -15.29 -15.95 2.40
CA ILE A 240 -15.21 -16.59 1.09
C ILE A 240 -16.57 -17.16 0.71
N PHE A 241 -17.16 -16.56 -0.30
CA PHE A 241 -18.40 -17.03 -0.91
C PHE A 241 -18.06 -17.98 -2.05
N LYS A 242 -18.39 -19.26 -1.89
CA LYS A 242 -18.07 -20.33 -2.84
C LYS A 242 -19.04 -20.34 -4.01
N ASP A 243 -18.52 -20.58 -5.23
CA ASP A 243 -19.28 -20.79 -6.46
C ASP A 243 -20.32 -19.69 -6.71
N VAL A 244 -19.89 -18.43 -6.69
CA VAL A 244 -20.76 -17.24 -6.87
C VAL A 244 -20.68 -16.70 -8.28
N TRP A 245 -19.48 -16.69 -8.88
CA TRP A 245 -19.24 -16.06 -10.18
C TRP A 245 -19.19 -17.08 -11.30
N ASP A 246 -20.06 -16.90 -12.30
CA ASP A 246 -19.99 -17.57 -13.59
C ASP A 246 -19.98 -16.53 -14.72
N PHE A 247 -18.88 -16.50 -15.47
CA PHE A 247 -18.74 -15.61 -16.61
C PHE A 247 -19.80 -15.88 -17.70
N TRP A 248 -20.18 -17.12 -17.92
CA TRP A 248 -21.16 -17.47 -18.95
C TRP A 248 -22.58 -17.04 -18.56
N GLU A 249 -22.92 -17.13 -17.29
CA GLU A 249 -24.16 -16.60 -16.75
C GLU A 249 -24.20 -15.05 -16.88
N ALA A 250 -23.11 -14.39 -16.47
CA ALA A 250 -22.98 -12.93 -16.64
C ALA A 250 -23.13 -12.51 -18.13
N ARG A 251 -22.58 -13.31 -19.05
CA ARG A 251 -22.72 -13.10 -20.49
C ARG A 251 -24.16 -13.31 -20.97
N GLU A 252 -24.90 -14.24 -20.39
CA GLU A 252 -26.32 -14.42 -20.67
C GLU A 252 -27.11 -13.14 -20.41
N TYR A 253 -26.93 -12.55 -19.23
CA TYR A 253 -27.59 -11.28 -18.90
C TYR A 253 -27.09 -10.11 -19.76
N SER A 254 -25.78 -9.94 -19.89
CA SER A 254 -25.19 -8.76 -20.52
C SER A 254 -25.33 -8.77 -22.04
N TYR A 255 -25.08 -9.89 -22.70
CA TYR A 255 -25.02 -9.98 -24.16
C TYR A 255 -26.32 -10.44 -24.79
N LYS A 256 -26.91 -11.55 -24.32
CA LYS A 256 -28.12 -12.10 -24.92
C LYS A 256 -29.38 -11.33 -24.49
N GLN A 257 -29.53 -11.06 -23.21
CA GLN A 257 -30.66 -10.28 -22.68
C GLN A 257 -30.45 -8.76 -22.79
N LYS A 258 -29.24 -8.32 -23.16
CA LYS A 258 -28.84 -6.89 -23.24
C LYS A 258 -29.09 -6.10 -21.96
N ASN A 259 -29.10 -6.77 -20.82
CA ASN A 259 -29.30 -6.22 -19.49
C ASN A 259 -28.01 -6.28 -18.68
N TRP A 260 -26.97 -5.59 -19.15
CA TRP A 260 -25.66 -5.57 -18.50
C TRP A 260 -25.68 -4.96 -17.09
N GLN A 261 -26.66 -4.10 -16.79
CA GLN A 261 -26.82 -3.48 -15.47
C GLN A 261 -27.15 -4.51 -14.38
N LYS A 262 -27.78 -5.62 -14.77
CA LYS A 262 -28.05 -6.73 -13.87
C LYS A 262 -26.77 -7.45 -13.40
N VAL A 263 -25.69 -7.37 -14.18
CA VAL A 263 -24.42 -8.00 -13.82
C VAL A 263 -23.70 -7.12 -12.80
N ASN A 264 -23.98 -7.36 -11.53
CA ASN A 264 -23.35 -6.66 -10.41
C ASN A 264 -23.25 -7.58 -9.20
N MET A 265 -22.35 -7.21 -8.29
CA MET A 265 -22.21 -7.75 -6.95
C MET A 265 -22.34 -6.63 -5.94
N VAL A 266 -23.10 -6.84 -4.88
CA VAL A 266 -23.25 -5.91 -3.77
C VAL A 266 -22.92 -6.64 -2.47
N ALA A 267 -21.90 -6.19 -1.75
CA ALA A 267 -21.58 -6.64 -0.42
C ALA A 267 -22.08 -5.61 0.61
N GLU A 268 -22.84 -6.08 1.59
CA GLU A 268 -23.36 -5.27 2.69
C GLU A 268 -22.77 -5.78 3.99
N GLY A 269 -22.08 -4.89 4.72
CA GLY A 269 -21.57 -5.16 6.06
C GLY A 269 -22.66 -4.95 7.09
N ILE A 270 -22.86 -5.91 7.96
CA ILE A 270 -23.92 -5.97 8.97
C ILE A 270 -23.30 -5.98 10.35
N ILE A 271 -23.72 -5.04 11.21
CA ILE A 271 -23.39 -4.98 12.63
C ILE A 271 -24.70 -4.90 13.42
N ASP A 272 -24.85 -5.71 14.46
CA ASP A 272 -26.09 -5.77 15.26
C ASP A 272 -27.36 -5.93 14.41
N GLY A 273 -27.28 -6.73 13.35
CA GLY A 273 -28.39 -6.99 12.42
C GLY A 273 -28.75 -5.84 11.48
N LYS A 274 -27.97 -4.75 11.47
CA LYS A 274 -28.19 -3.57 10.60
C LYS A 274 -27.08 -3.45 9.56
N VAL A 275 -27.45 -3.10 8.34
CA VAL A 275 -26.49 -2.74 7.29
C VAL A 275 -25.85 -1.40 7.64
N VAL A 276 -24.52 -1.38 7.80
CA VAL A 276 -23.74 -0.20 8.19
C VAL A 276 -22.83 0.32 7.07
N CYS A 277 -22.49 -0.53 6.11
CA CYS A 277 -21.70 -0.15 4.93
C CYS A 277 -22.06 -1.03 3.74
N THR A 278 -21.78 -0.54 2.54
CA THR A 278 -22.09 -1.24 1.28
C THR A 278 -20.98 -0.99 0.27
N TYR A 279 -20.61 -2.02 -0.46
CA TYR A 279 -19.69 -1.94 -1.59
C TYR A 279 -20.30 -2.63 -2.80
N LYS A 280 -20.29 -1.93 -3.94
CA LYS A 280 -20.82 -2.45 -5.21
C LYS A 280 -19.69 -2.66 -6.21
N ARG A 281 -19.71 -3.78 -6.89
CA ARG A 281 -18.82 -4.11 -8.01
C ARG A 281 -19.64 -4.39 -9.27
N MET A 282 -19.16 -3.87 -10.39
CA MET A 282 -19.67 -4.18 -11.72
C MET A 282 -18.50 -4.47 -12.67
N PRO A 283 -18.66 -5.38 -13.64
CA PRO A 283 -17.63 -5.56 -14.67
C PRO A 283 -17.54 -4.29 -15.53
N SER A 284 -16.34 -3.87 -15.84
CA SER A 284 -16.13 -2.76 -16.77
C SER A 284 -16.46 -3.15 -18.19
N ARG A 285 -17.02 -2.22 -18.93
CA ARG A 285 -17.25 -2.32 -20.38
C ARG A 285 -16.08 -1.73 -21.15
N ARG A 286 -16.27 -1.37 -22.42
CA ARG A 286 -15.25 -0.72 -23.23
C ARG A 286 -14.80 0.59 -22.59
N SER A 287 -13.50 0.86 -22.63
CA SER A 287 -12.91 2.15 -22.23
C SER A 287 -13.52 3.29 -23.05
N THR A 288 -14.06 4.31 -22.39
CA THR A 288 -14.68 5.46 -23.05
C THR A 288 -14.19 6.79 -22.52
N LYS A 289 -13.74 6.82 -21.26
CA LYS A 289 -13.35 8.05 -20.56
C LYS A 289 -12.10 7.83 -19.72
N LEU A 290 -11.37 8.92 -19.52
CA LEU A 290 -10.45 9.04 -18.40
C LEU A 290 -11.13 9.80 -17.26
N ARG A 291 -10.85 9.41 -16.04
CA ARG A 291 -11.21 10.14 -14.82
C ARG A 291 -9.94 10.43 -14.06
N MET A 292 -9.79 11.62 -13.50
CA MET A 292 -8.68 11.95 -12.61
C MET A 292 -9.15 12.29 -11.21
N TYR A 293 -8.32 11.97 -10.24
CA TYR A 293 -8.45 12.42 -8.87
C TYR A 293 -7.06 12.68 -8.28
N VAL A 294 -7.05 13.38 -7.17
CA VAL A 294 -5.86 13.69 -6.38
C VAL A 294 -6.05 13.08 -5.02
N ASP A 295 -5.05 12.36 -4.57
CA ASP A 295 -4.97 11.91 -3.19
C ASP A 295 -4.10 12.91 -2.41
N THR A 296 -4.75 13.76 -1.63
CA THR A 296 -4.08 14.76 -0.81
C THR A 296 -3.96 14.35 0.65
N GLU A 297 -4.71 13.30 1.05
CA GLU A 297 -4.87 12.95 2.47
C GLU A 297 -5.23 14.17 3.35
N GLY A 298 -5.95 15.13 2.77
CA GLY A 298 -6.35 16.37 3.43
C GLY A 298 -5.26 17.44 3.55
N LYS A 299 -4.08 17.22 2.93
CA LYS A 299 -3.00 18.21 2.89
C LYS A 299 -3.11 19.12 1.68
N GLN A 300 -2.66 20.36 1.83
CA GLN A 300 -2.49 21.31 0.74
C GLN A 300 -1.07 21.20 0.18
N LEU A 301 -0.94 21.32 -1.14
CA LEU A 301 0.36 21.38 -1.81
C LEU A 301 1.04 22.70 -1.50
N VAL A 302 2.26 22.65 -0.95
CA VAL A 302 3.03 23.84 -0.58
C VAL A 302 3.97 24.24 -1.71
N ALA A 303 4.01 25.53 -2.06
CA ALA A 303 4.87 26.05 -3.11
C ALA A 303 6.31 26.28 -2.59
N ASP A 304 7.00 25.19 -2.25
CA ASP A 304 8.39 25.23 -1.77
C ASP A 304 9.40 24.71 -2.81
N GLY A 305 8.91 24.24 -3.98
CA GLY A 305 9.74 23.68 -5.04
C GLY A 305 10.15 22.23 -4.83
N SER A 306 9.76 21.62 -3.71
CA SER A 306 10.04 20.22 -3.37
C SER A 306 8.79 19.40 -3.08
N ASP A 307 7.76 20.02 -2.53
CA ASP A 307 6.51 19.34 -2.20
C ASP A 307 5.79 18.86 -3.47
N PHE A 308 5.20 17.69 -3.38
CA PHE A 308 4.55 17.04 -4.52
C PHE A 308 3.26 16.32 -4.14
N ILE A 309 2.46 16.06 -5.15
CA ILE A 309 1.18 15.38 -5.03
C ILE A 309 1.06 14.29 -6.08
N VAL A 310 0.32 13.23 -5.76
CA VAL A 310 -0.01 12.16 -6.70
C VAL A 310 -1.34 12.48 -7.38
N VAL A 311 -1.32 12.62 -8.70
CA VAL A 311 -2.53 12.70 -9.52
C VAL A 311 -2.71 11.36 -10.21
N VAL A 312 -3.89 10.77 -10.10
CA VAL A 312 -4.18 9.46 -10.67
C VAL A 312 -5.21 9.59 -11.78
N ALA A 313 -4.86 9.09 -12.98
CA ALA A 313 -5.80 8.91 -14.07
C ALA A 313 -6.31 7.47 -14.10
N GLU A 314 -7.62 7.28 -14.14
CA GLU A 314 -8.26 5.98 -14.30
C GLU A 314 -8.92 5.86 -15.67
N VAL A 315 -8.77 4.70 -16.28
CA VAL A 315 -9.48 4.34 -17.52
C VAL A 315 -10.83 3.74 -17.14
N THR A 316 -11.92 4.38 -17.56
CA THR A 316 -13.28 3.99 -17.18
C THR A 316 -14.17 3.73 -18.38
N ASP A 317 -15.27 3.00 -18.14
CA ASP A 317 -16.40 2.90 -19.07
C ASP A 317 -17.39 4.07 -18.92
N ASP A 318 -18.47 4.05 -19.69
CA ASP A 318 -19.53 5.08 -19.67
C ASP A 318 -20.15 5.26 -18.29
N SER A 319 -20.18 4.21 -17.48
CA SER A 319 -20.78 4.20 -16.15
C SER A 319 -19.80 4.54 -15.04
N GLY A 320 -18.54 4.80 -15.37
CA GLY A 320 -17.49 5.11 -14.42
C GLY A 320 -16.82 3.89 -13.78
N ASN A 321 -17.11 2.66 -14.24
CA ASN A 321 -16.41 1.47 -13.76
C ASN A 321 -14.99 1.45 -14.31
N VAL A 322 -14.00 1.28 -13.42
CA VAL A 322 -12.60 1.24 -13.80
C VAL A 322 -12.30 -0.05 -14.57
N ARG A 323 -11.67 0.11 -15.74
CA ARG A 323 -11.28 -1.01 -16.58
C ARG A 323 -9.95 -1.60 -16.13
N ARG A 324 -9.98 -2.61 -15.28
CA ARG A 324 -8.79 -3.23 -14.68
C ARG A 324 -7.87 -3.92 -15.70
N LEU A 325 -8.41 -4.33 -16.85
CA LEU A 325 -7.65 -4.94 -17.95
C LEU A 325 -7.14 -3.92 -19.00
N ALA A 326 -7.28 -2.62 -18.72
CA ALA A 326 -6.75 -1.55 -19.57
C ALA A 326 -5.22 -1.64 -19.70
N LYS A 327 -4.70 -1.30 -20.88
CA LYS A 327 -3.27 -1.34 -21.22
C LYS A 327 -2.81 -0.09 -21.99
N GLU A 328 -3.63 0.94 -21.98
CA GLU A 328 -3.33 2.23 -22.59
C GLU A 328 -2.11 2.87 -21.91
N ASN A 329 -1.36 3.68 -22.66
CA ASN A 329 -0.38 4.60 -22.11
C ASN A 329 -1.03 5.97 -21.98
N ILE A 330 -0.93 6.58 -20.81
CA ILE A 330 -1.47 7.90 -20.51
C ILE A 330 -0.36 8.93 -20.59
N VAL A 331 -0.62 9.99 -21.35
CA VAL A 331 0.23 11.17 -21.43
C VAL A 331 -0.36 12.24 -20.54
N PHE A 332 0.47 12.79 -19.68
CA PHE A 332 0.12 13.91 -18.81
C PHE A 332 0.79 15.19 -19.31
N THR A 333 0.06 16.30 -19.22
CA THR A 333 0.60 17.64 -19.42
C THR A 333 0.23 18.53 -18.26
N VAL A 334 1.13 19.47 -17.90
CA VAL A 334 0.94 20.39 -16.79
C VAL A 334 1.13 21.82 -17.27
N GLU A 335 0.19 22.68 -16.91
CA GLU A 335 0.24 24.13 -17.11
C GLU A 335 0.22 24.82 -15.74
N GLY A 336 0.91 25.96 -15.61
CA GLY A 336 0.97 26.75 -14.38
C GLY A 336 2.13 26.40 -13.45
N GLU A 337 1.90 26.50 -12.12
CA GLU A 337 2.95 26.45 -11.10
C GLU A 337 3.24 25.00 -10.62
N GLY A 338 3.31 24.05 -11.55
CA GLY A 338 3.66 22.65 -11.31
C GLY A 338 4.59 22.08 -12.37
N ARG A 339 5.27 20.99 -12.02
CA ARG A 339 6.13 20.20 -12.92
C ARG A 339 5.90 18.72 -12.72
N ILE A 340 5.92 17.95 -13.80
CA ILE A 340 5.91 16.48 -13.74
C ILE A 340 7.27 16.00 -13.26
N ILE A 341 7.29 15.04 -12.33
CA ILE A 341 8.50 14.35 -11.92
C ILE A 341 8.67 13.11 -12.79
N GLY A 342 9.83 12.99 -13.43
CA GLY A 342 10.17 11.89 -14.31
C GLY A 342 9.68 12.05 -15.74
N ASP A 343 10.19 11.21 -16.62
CA ASP A 343 9.94 11.22 -18.06
C ASP A 343 9.73 9.80 -18.62
N ALA A 344 9.81 9.66 -19.95
CA ALA A 344 9.62 8.40 -20.64
C ALA A 344 10.71 7.36 -20.34
N SER A 345 11.90 7.77 -19.91
CA SER A 345 13.03 6.85 -19.64
C SER A 345 12.75 5.93 -18.44
N ILE A 346 11.93 6.40 -17.50
CA ILE A 346 11.50 5.65 -16.31
C ILE A 346 10.00 5.30 -16.33
N ASN A 347 9.37 5.35 -17.50
CA ASN A 347 7.93 5.12 -17.68
C ASN A 347 7.05 6.00 -16.75
N ALA A 348 7.50 7.24 -16.46
CA ALA A 348 6.74 8.18 -15.65
C ALA A 348 5.74 8.98 -16.49
N ASN A 349 6.13 9.38 -17.72
CA ASN A 349 5.26 10.07 -18.66
C ASN A 349 5.79 9.91 -20.12
N PRO A 350 5.13 9.20 -21.02
CA PRO A 350 3.84 8.50 -20.84
C PRO A 350 3.89 7.40 -19.76
N ARG A 351 2.79 7.21 -19.04
CA ARG A 351 2.65 6.18 -18.02
C ARG A 351 1.77 5.03 -18.51
N THR A 352 2.28 3.81 -18.44
CA THR A 352 1.48 2.62 -18.73
C THR A 352 0.45 2.40 -17.63
N VAL A 353 -0.79 2.12 -18.03
CA VAL A 353 -1.88 1.80 -17.08
C VAL A 353 -1.63 0.46 -16.40
N GLU A 354 -1.68 0.46 -15.09
CA GLU A 354 -1.58 -0.73 -14.25
C GLU A 354 -2.87 -0.92 -13.46
N PHE A 355 -3.54 -2.04 -13.65
CA PHE A 355 -4.81 -2.36 -12.99
C PHE A 355 -5.86 -1.23 -13.09
N GLY A 356 -5.93 -0.60 -14.26
CA GLY A 356 -6.91 0.43 -14.59
C GLY A 356 -6.53 1.86 -14.23
N SER A 357 -5.36 2.10 -13.65
CA SER A 357 -4.91 3.45 -13.27
C SER A 357 -3.48 3.75 -13.70
N ALA A 358 -3.20 5.03 -13.89
CA ALA A 358 -1.87 5.58 -14.19
C ALA A 358 -1.63 6.77 -13.26
N PRO A 359 -0.73 6.68 -12.28
CA PRO A 359 -0.34 7.81 -11.44
C PRO A 359 0.73 8.67 -12.09
N VAL A 360 0.74 9.95 -11.74
CA VAL A 360 1.80 10.90 -12.07
C VAL A 360 2.12 11.76 -10.84
N LEU A 361 3.39 12.06 -10.63
CA LEU A 361 3.84 12.95 -9.56
C LEU A 361 3.93 14.38 -10.09
N ILE A 362 3.23 15.31 -9.43
CA ILE A 362 3.25 16.73 -9.75
C ILE A 362 3.94 17.47 -8.60
N ARG A 363 5.12 18.00 -8.85
CA ARG A 363 5.89 18.83 -7.92
C ARG A 363 5.48 20.28 -8.07
N SER A 364 5.34 21.00 -6.95
CA SER A 364 5.12 22.45 -6.94
C SER A 364 6.34 23.20 -7.49
N THR A 365 6.11 24.41 -8.00
CA THR A 365 7.18 25.43 -8.10
C THR A 365 7.30 26.18 -6.78
N ARG A 366 8.26 27.11 -6.69
CA ARG A 366 8.40 28.00 -5.52
C ARG A 366 7.40 29.16 -5.51
N LYS A 367 6.61 29.28 -6.57
CA LYS A 367 5.58 30.29 -6.71
C LYS A 367 4.21 29.66 -6.48
N PRO A 368 3.45 30.14 -5.50
CA PRO A 368 2.11 29.63 -5.27
C PRO A 368 1.18 29.99 -6.42
N GLY A 369 0.26 29.09 -6.75
CA GLY A 369 -0.69 29.34 -7.82
C GLY A 369 -1.39 28.11 -8.36
N LYS A 370 -2.13 28.31 -9.43
CA LYS A 370 -2.88 27.27 -10.09
C LYS A 370 -2.01 26.32 -10.89
N ILE A 371 -2.38 25.05 -10.85
CA ILE A 371 -1.76 23.96 -11.57
C ILE A 371 -2.87 23.21 -12.30
N LYS A 372 -2.80 23.17 -13.61
CA LYS A 372 -3.75 22.43 -14.44
C LYS A 372 -3.08 21.18 -15.00
N VAL A 373 -3.61 20.03 -14.65
CA VAL A 373 -3.13 18.73 -15.16
C VAL A 373 -4.13 18.19 -16.14
N LYS A 374 -3.67 17.79 -17.32
CA LYS A 374 -4.48 17.11 -18.35
C LYS A 374 -3.94 15.71 -18.58
N ALA A 375 -4.82 14.76 -18.85
CA ALA A 375 -4.49 13.39 -19.18
C ALA A 375 -5.23 12.97 -20.46
N HIS A 376 -4.50 12.31 -21.38
CA HIS A 376 -5.05 11.71 -22.59
C HIS A 376 -4.30 10.41 -22.91
N VAL A 377 -4.88 9.55 -23.73
CA VAL A 377 -4.19 8.34 -24.19
C VAL A 377 -3.15 8.70 -25.25
N GLN A 378 -2.01 8.00 -25.24
CA GLN A 378 -0.90 8.28 -26.15
C GLN A 378 -1.28 8.09 -27.64
N PHE A 379 -2.06 7.06 -27.92
CA PHE A 379 -2.50 6.74 -29.28
C PHE A 379 -3.99 7.00 -29.41
N GLU A 380 -4.33 8.16 -29.96
CA GLU A 380 -5.69 8.58 -30.18
C GLU A 380 -6.30 7.90 -31.41
N GLY A 381 -7.59 7.67 -31.36
CA GLY A 381 -8.37 7.11 -32.44
C GLY A 381 -9.85 7.30 -32.20
N THR A 382 -10.69 6.95 -33.16
CA THR A 382 -12.15 7.19 -33.12
C THR A 382 -12.84 6.64 -31.87
N ASN A 383 -12.25 5.64 -31.23
CA ASN A 383 -12.79 4.98 -30.03
C ASN A 383 -11.87 5.14 -28.81
N ALA A 384 -10.93 6.07 -28.84
CA ALA A 384 -10.07 6.36 -27.71
C ALA A 384 -10.89 6.90 -26.52
N PRO A 385 -10.50 6.61 -25.27
CA PRO A 385 -11.07 7.24 -24.11
C PRO A 385 -10.97 8.77 -24.19
N VAL A 386 -12.03 9.46 -23.83
CA VAL A 386 -12.05 10.93 -23.80
C VAL A 386 -11.08 11.43 -22.74
N ALA A 387 -10.25 12.41 -23.12
CA ALA A 387 -9.31 13.08 -22.24
C ALA A 387 -10.01 13.81 -21.09
N THR A 388 -9.28 14.03 -20.01
CA THR A 388 -9.78 14.74 -18.82
C THR A 388 -8.76 15.72 -18.28
N GLU A 389 -9.22 16.65 -17.44
CA GLU A 389 -8.34 17.61 -16.77
C GLU A 389 -8.77 17.84 -15.33
N ILE A 390 -7.84 18.25 -14.49
CA ILE A 390 -8.06 18.63 -13.09
C ILE A 390 -7.28 19.90 -12.77
N GLU A 391 -7.85 20.79 -11.96
CA GLU A 391 -7.18 21.98 -11.45
C GLU A 391 -6.84 21.78 -9.98
N LEU A 392 -5.62 22.17 -9.62
CA LEU A 392 -5.05 22.16 -8.29
C LEU A 392 -4.56 23.57 -7.95
N GLU A 393 -4.30 23.84 -6.69
CA GLU A 393 -3.69 25.09 -6.24
C GLU A 393 -2.65 24.80 -5.18
N SER A 394 -1.47 25.44 -5.30
CA SER A 394 -0.45 25.41 -4.28
C SER A 394 -0.50 26.67 -3.43
N ILE A 395 -0.27 26.50 -2.12
CA ILE A 395 -0.23 27.60 -1.13
C ILE A 395 1.21 28.09 -0.93
N PRO A 396 1.43 29.34 -0.46
CA PRO A 396 2.74 29.85 -0.13
C PRO A 396 3.46 28.99 0.93
N SER A 397 4.78 28.85 0.79
CA SER A 397 5.62 28.30 1.85
C SER A 397 5.78 29.32 2.99
N GLU A 398 5.59 28.87 4.23
CA GLU A 398 5.86 29.67 5.43
C GLU A 398 7.35 29.60 5.84
N LEU A 399 8.09 28.62 5.31
CA LEU A 399 9.49 28.41 5.61
C LEU A 399 10.38 29.16 4.62
N PRO A 400 11.53 29.73 5.07
CA PRO A 400 12.49 30.34 4.18
C PRO A 400 13.12 29.29 3.25
N PHE A 401 13.42 29.69 2.03
CA PHE A 401 14.13 28.82 1.09
C PHE A 401 15.62 28.77 1.39
N CYS A 402 16.21 27.59 1.30
CA CYS A 402 17.65 27.40 1.48
C CYS A 402 18.46 27.85 0.24
N TYR A 403 17.83 27.89 -0.96
CA TYR A 403 18.46 28.28 -2.21
C TYR A 403 17.66 29.38 -2.92
N THR A 404 18.30 30.17 -3.74
CA THR A 404 17.64 31.13 -4.63
C THR A 404 16.95 30.43 -5.80
N GLU A 405 16.06 31.13 -6.50
CA GLU A 405 15.43 30.60 -7.74
C GLU A 405 16.49 30.31 -8.80
N GLU A 406 17.48 31.22 -8.97
CA GLU A 406 18.58 31.10 -9.93
C GLU A 406 19.42 29.84 -9.66
N GLU A 407 19.74 29.55 -8.39
CA GLU A 407 20.47 28.31 -8.02
C GLU A 407 19.65 27.05 -8.31
N THR A 408 18.34 27.10 -8.07
CA THR A 408 17.45 25.95 -8.34
C THR A 408 17.28 25.70 -9.84
N ASP A 409 17.15 26.77 -10.63
CA ASP A 409 17.04 26.68 -12.09
C ASP A 409 18.36 26.20 -12.72
N ALA A 410 19.49 26.66 -12.20
CA ALA A 410 20.81 26.20 -12.64
C ALA A 410 21.03 24.70 -12.36
N GLN A 411 20.57 24.18 -11.21
CA GLN A 411 20.61 22.75 -10.91
C GLN A 411 19.68 21.95 -11.82
N SER A 412 18.49 22.46 -12.12
CA SER A 412 17.53 21.82 -13.02
C SER A 412 18.02 21.80 -14.45
N ALA A 413 18.68 22.86 -14.91
CA ALA A 413 19.31 22.94 -16.25
C ALA A 413 20.54 22.05 -16.38
N GLY A 414 21.32 21.91 -15.30
CA GLY A 414 22.51 21.05 -15.25
C GLY A 414 22.20 19.55 -15.25
N ALA A 415 21.04 19.14 -14.77
CA ALA A 415 20.59 17.74 -14.81
C ALA A 415 20.27 17.25 -16.23
N GLY A 416 20.15 18.16 -17.20
CA GLY A 416 19.94 17.85 -18.63
C GLY A 416 21.21 17.73 -19.47
N LEU A 417 22.39 18.02 -18.92
CA LEU A 417 23.66 17.93 -19.64
C LEU A 417 24.46 16.71 -19.20
N ALA A 418 24.51 15.77 -20.11
CA ALA A 418 25.20 14.51 -20.06
C ALA A 418 26.63 14.57 -19.47
N GLY A 419 26.96 13.58 -18.65
CA GLY A 419 28.25 12.91 -18.70
C GLY A 419 29.41 13.66 -18.12
N SER A 420 29.36 14.00 -16.86
CA SER A 420 30.54 13.85 -16.01
C SER A 420 30.19 12.82 -14.93
N PRO A 421 30.98 11.79 -14.75
CA PRO A 421 30.84 10.96 -13.59
C PRO A 421 31.22 11.79 -12.38
N VAL A 422 30.28 12.57 -11.86
CA VAL A 422 30.35 12.90 -10.44
C VAL A 422 30.20 11.55 -9.79
N SER A 423 31.31 11.02 -9.34
CA SER A 423 31.36 9.96 -8.36
C SER A 423 30.57 10.48 -7.15
N CYS A 424 29.27 10.38 -7.24
CA CYS A 424 28.42 10.32 -6.08
C CYS A 424 28.84 9.01 -5.42
N LEU A 425 29.72 9.09 -4.47
CA LEU A 425 29.76 8.15 -3.37
C LEU A 425 28.41 8.34 -2.68
N LEU A 426 27.37 7.77 -3.29
CA LEU A 426 26.22 7.32 -2.58
C LEU A 426 26.78 6.34 -1.55
N TYR A 427 26.93 6.81 -0.33
CA TYR A 427 26.78 5.97 0.82
C TYR A 427 25.33 5.48 0.79
N THR A 428 25.07 4.50 -0.04
CA THR A 428 24.05 3.54 0.28
C THR A 428 24.65 2.74 1.42
N SER A 429 24.40 3.15 2.63
CA SER A 429 24.39 2.22 3.72
C SER A 429 23.18 1.33 3.45
N ASP A 430 23.36 0.31 2.61
CA ASP A 430 22.50 -0.84 2.59
C ASP A 430 22.71 -1.55 3.94
N ALA A 431 22.01 -1.05 4.93
CA ALA A 431 21.81 -1.73 6.19
C ALA A 431 20.48 -2.51 6.14
N ALA A 432 20.18 -3.11 4.99
CA ALA A 432 18.99 -3.93 4.81
C ALA A 432 19.23 -4.98 3.72
N ASP A 433 20.26 -5.80 3.89
CA ASP A 433 20.40 -7.13 3.30
C ASP A 433 20.37 -8.17 4.40
#